data_c787608fe4a18fec97dae03362fd1757
#
_entry.id   c787608fe4a18fec97dae03362fd1757
#
_cell.length_a   1.000
_cell.length_b   1.000
_cell.length_c   1.000
_cell.angle_alpha   90.00
_cell.angle_beta   90.00
_cell.angle_gamma   90.00
#
_symmetry.space_group_name_H-M   'P 1'
#
loop_
_entity.id
_entity.type
_entity.pdbx_description
1 polymer ?
#
loop_
_entity_poly.entity_id
_entity_poly.type
_entity_poly.pdbx_seq_one_letter_code
_entity_poly.pdbx_strand_id
1 'polypeptide(L)'
;MPVSVSLGLWSTLIIYLVAIPLGIKKAVRDGSKFDTWTSFAVILGSAIPVFLFAVFLIVFFAGGTYWQWFPLRGLTSSDWDSLSWYGKITDYLWHITLPVLTMVIGGFASLTMLTKNSFIDEINKPYVLTAKAKG
;
A
#
# COMPACT_ATOMS: atom_id res chain seq x y z
N MET A 1 -15.82 -3.95 14.96
CA MET A 1 -14.50 -3.57 15.49
C MET A 1 -13.33 -4.42 14.97
N PRO A 2 -13.32 -5.78 15.07
CA PRO A 2 -12.16 -6.56 14.61
C PRO A 2 -11.85 -6.42 13.14
N VAL A 3 -12.84 -6.26 12.27
CA VAL A 3 -12.65 -6.04 10.83
C VAL A 3 -11.89 -4.73 10.56
N SER A 4 -12.37 -3.63 11.12
CA SER A 4 -11.75 -2.32 10.92
C SER A 4 -10.33 -2.25 11.47
N VAL A 5 -10.08 -2.87 12.62
CA VAL A 5 -8.74 -2.96 13.23
C VAL A 5 -7.81 -3.78 12.35
N SER A 6 -8.25 -4.96 11.88
CA SER A 6 -7.46 -5.80 10.98
C SER A 6 -7.08 -5.08 9.70
N LEU A 7 -8.06 -4.51 9.00
CA LEU A 7 -7.82 -3.83 7.73
C LEU A 7 -6.96 -2.58 7.90
N GLY A 8 -7.24 -1.78 8.94
CA GLY A 8 -6.46 -0.59 9.24
C GLY A 8 -5.01 -0.91 9.60
N LEU A 9 -4.78 -1.92 10.44
CA LEU A 9 -3.43 -2.33 10.85
C LEU A 9 -2.60 -2.79 9.64
N TRP A 10 -3.12 -3.75 8.87
CA TRP A 10 -2.39 -4.31 7.73
C TRP A 10 -2.14 -3.27 6.64
N SER A 11 -3.16 -2.46 6.31
CA SER A 11 -3.02 -1.40 5.32
C SER A 11 -1.96 -0.39 5.73
N THR A 12 -2.01 0.07 6.99
CA THR A 12 -1.03 1.02 7.53
C THR A 12 0.38 0.45 7.49
N LEU A 13 0.58 -0.78 7.96
CA LEU A 13 1.88 -1.43 7.93
C LEU A 13 2.45 -1.51 6.51
N ILE A 14 1.65 -1.97 5.56
CA ILE A 14 2.09 -2.13 4.16
C ILE A 14 2.39 -0.75 3.54
N ILE A 15 1.51 0.23 3.75
CA ILE A 15 1.73 1.59 3.24
C ILE A 15 3.06 2.15 3.76
N TYR A 16 3.31 2.09 5.07
CA TYR A 16 4.54 2.61 5.66
C TYR A 16 5.78 1.85 5.21
N LEU A 17 5.73 0.52 5.19
CA LEU A 17 6.87 -0.31 4.78
C LEU A 17 7.26 -0.13 3.31
N VAL A 18 6.33 0.25 2.45
CA VAL A 18 6.60 0.41 1.02
C VAL A 18 6.75 1.88 0.64
N ALA A 19 5.86 2.75 1.10
CA ALA A 19 5.84 4.17 0.70
C ALA A 19 7.04 4.95 1.24
N ILE A 20 7.46 4.70 2.49
CA ILE A 20 8.58 5.42 3.09
C ILE A 20 9.91 5.09 2.38
N PRO A 21 10.33 3.82 2.23
CA PRO A 21 11.55 3.51 1.50
C PRO A 21 11.52 3.99 0.05
N LEU A 22 10.37 3.87 -0.61
CA LEU A 22 10.21 4.37 -1.98
C LEU A 22 10.34 5.89 -2.04
N GLY A 23 9.70 6.62 -1.13
CA GLY A 23 9.79 8.09 -1.05
C GLY A 23 11.24 8.56 -0.82
N ILE A 24 11.96 7.92 0.09
CA ILE A 24 13.40 8.20 0.33
C ILE A 24 14.22 7.94 -0.92
N LYS A 25 14.04 6.80 -1.57
CA LYS A 25 14.77 6.46 -2.81
C LYS A 25 14.48 7.45 -3.93
N LYS A 26 13.24 7.93 -4.04
CA LYS A 26 12.85 8.97 -4.99
C LYS A 26 13.49 10.31 -4.68
N ALA A 27 13.58 10.69 -3.40
CA ALA A 27 14.25 11.92 -2.97
C ALA A 27 15.75 11.92 -3.28
N VAL A 28 16.44 10.81 -2.98
CA VAL A 28 17.86 10.63 -3.29
C VAL A 28 18.13 10.65 -4.79
N ARG A 29 17.19 10.20 -5.61
CA ARG A 29 17.30 10.15 -7.07
C ARG A 29 16.36 11.15 -7.75
N ASP A 30 16.11 12.27 -7.11
CA ASP A 30 15.21 13.30 -7.62
C ASP A 30 15.57 13.73 -9.05
N GLY A 31 14.57 13.83 -9.92
CA GLY A 31 14.74 14.15 -11.34
C GLY A 31 15.28 13.01 -12.21
N SER A 32 15.61 11.85 -11.65
CA SER A 32 16.02 10.67 -12.43
C SER A 32 14.88 10.02 -13.19
N LYS A 33 15.21 9.16 -14.17
CA LYS A 33 14.19 8.34 -14.87
C LYS A 33 13.38 7.48 -13.91
N PHE A 34 14.03 6.94 -12.88
CA PHE A 34 13.36 6.17 -11.83
C PHE A 34 12.31 7.02 -11.10
N ASP A 35 12.68 8.23 -10.69
CA ASP A 35 11.77 9.15 -10.01
C ASP A 35 10.60 9.55 -10.91
N THR A 36 10.85 9.88 -12.15
CA THR A 36 9.82 10.26 -13.13
C THR A 36 8.82 9.12 -13.39
N TRP A 37 9.31 7.92 -13.69
CA TRP A 37 8.44 6.78 -13.98
C TRP A 37 7.64 6.31 -12.76
N THR A 38 8.26 6.27 -11.59
CA THR A 38 7.54 5.92 -10.35
C THR A 38 6.54 6.98 -9.94
N SER A 39 6.83 8.28 -10.16
CA SER A 39 5.85 9.35 -9.94
C SER A 39 4.66 9.21 -10.87
N PHE A 40 4.88 8.93 -12.13
CA PHE A 40 3.82 8.70 -13.11
C PHE A 40 2.92 7.53 -12.68
N ALA A 41 3.52 6.39 -12.31
CA ALA A 41 2.77 5.22 -11.84
C ALA A 41 1.96 5.51 -10.56
N VAL A 42 2.55 6.22 -9.60
CA VAL A 42 1.90 6.63 -8.34
C VAL A 42 0.72 7.56 -8.61
N ILE A 43 0.89 8.56 -9.49
CA ILE A 43 -0.16 9.52 -9.86
C ILE A 43 -1.30 8.80 -10.59
N LEU A 44 -0.98 7.94 -11.56
CA LEU A 44 -2.01 7.15 -12.25
C LEU A 44 -2.81 6.27 -11.29
N GLY A 45 -2.15 5.59 -10.36
CA GLY A 45 -2.82 4.77 -9.35
C GLY A 45 -3.72 5.61 -8.43
N SER A 46 -3.32 6.83 -8.10
CA SER A 46 -4.11 7.74 -7.25
C SER A 46 -5.25 8.47 -7.98
N ALA A 47 -5.20 8.51 -9.32
CA ALA A 47 -6.26 9.12 -10.11
C ALA A 47 -7.57 8.32 -10.11
N ILE A 48 -7.49 7.02 -9.81
CA ILE A 48 -8.67 6.16 -9.73
C ILE A 48 -9.30 6.34 -8.34
N PRO A 49 -10.59 6.76 -8.25
CA PRO A 49 -11.29 6.81 -6.97
C PRO A 49 -11.26 5.46 -6.26
N VAL A 50 -10.87 5.44 -4.99
CA VAL A 50 -10.67 4.20 -4.21
C VAL A 50 -11.90 3.28 -4.26
N PHE A 51 -13.10 3.85 -4.17
CA PHE A 51 -14.33 3.05 -4.21
C PHE A 51 -14.55 2.38 -5.58
N LEU A 52 -14.20 3.04 -6.69
CA LEU A 52 -14.28 2.44 -8.02
C LEU A 52 -13.28 1.31 -8.17
N PHE A 53 -12.08 1.48 -7.64
CA PHE A 53 -11.09 0.43 -7.60
C PHE A 53 -11.55 -0.77 -6.76
N ALA A 54 -12.18 -0.51 -5.60
CA ALA A 54 -12.80 -1.56 -4.78
C ALA A 54 -13.89 -2.33 -5.55
N VAL A 55 -14.79 -1.63 -6.22
CA VAL A 55 -15.83 -2.25 -7.04
C VAL A 55 -15.22 -3.08 -8.18
N PHE A 56 -14.21 -2.56 -8.86
CA PHE A 56 -13.48 -3.30 -9.88
C PHE A 56 -12.91 -4.62 -9.33
N LEU A 57 -12.21 -4.57 -8.20
CA LEU A 57 -11.64 -5.78 -7.60
C LEU A 57 -12.71 -6.80 -7.21
N ILE A 58 -13.82 -6.35 -6.63
CA ILE A 58 -14.93 -7.23 -6.26
C ILE A 58 -15.55 -7.88 -7.48
N VAL A 59 -15.87 -7.11 -8.52
CA VAL A 59 -16.54 -7.62 -9.72
C VAL A 59 -15.66 -8.63 -10.45
N PHE A 60 -14.37 -8.35 -10.59
CA PHE A 60 -13.47 -9.22 -11.34
C PHE A 60 -12.95 -10.41 -10.53
N PHE A 61 -12.69 -10.25 -9.24
CA PHE A 61 -11.97 -11.25 -8.45
C PHE A 61 -12.77 -11.93 -7.33
N ALA A 62 -13.95 -11.41 -6.96
CA ALA A 62 -14.74 -11.96 -5.87
C ALA A 62 -16.25 -12.11 -6.17
N GLY A 63 -16.77 -11.37 -7.14
CA GLY A 63 -18.22 -11.28 -7.40
C GLY A 63 -18.85 -12.44 -8.17
N GLY A 64 -18.06 -13.42 -8.60
CA GLY A 64 -18.56 -14.61 -9.28
C GLY A 64 -18.93 -14.44 -10.76
N THR A 65 -18.80 -13.25 -11.33
CA THR A 65 -19.09 -12.99 -12.73
C THR A 65 -17.93 -13.38 -13.65
N TYR A 66 -16.69 -13.10 -13.21
CA TYR A 66 -15.47 -13.40 -13.97
C TYR A 66 -14.61 -14.43 -13.25
N TRP A 67 -13.76 -14.00 -12.32
CA TRP A 67 -12.90 -14.85 -11.51
C TRP A 67 -13.36 -14.87 -10.06
N GLN A 68 -13.41 -16.04 -9.46
CA GLN A 68 -13.74 -16.23 -8.04
C GLN A 68 -12.50 -16.62 -7.25
N TRP A 69 -11.49 -15.76 -7.27
CA TRP A 69 -10.22 -16.08 -6.63
C TRP A 69 -10.22 -15.71 -5.14
N PHE A 70 -11.06 -14.74 -4.75
CA PHE A 70 -11.07 -14.24 -3.38
C PHE A 70 -12.48 -14.28 -2.79
N PRO A 71 -12.58 -14.46 -1.46
CA PRO A 71 -13.87 -14.43 -0.79
C PRO A 71 -14.48 -13.02 -0.81
N LEU A 72 -15.81 -12.98 -0.95
CA LEU A 72 -16.54 -11.72 -1.03
C LEU A 72 -16.78 -11.08 0.34
N ARG A 73 -16.84 -11.88 1.41
CA ARG A 73 -17.26 -11.45 2.75
C ARG A 73 -16.47 -12.13 3.84
N GLY A 74 -16.43 -11.46 5.01
CA GLY A 74 -15.86 -12.00 6.24
C GLY A 74 -14.35 -11.84 6.34
N LEU A 75 -13.82 -12.12 7.52
CA LEU A 75 -12.39 -12.20 7.81
C LEU A 75 -11.85 -13.63 7.71
N THR A 76 -12.73 -14.60 7.76
CA THR A 76 -12.41 -16.02 7.83
C THR A 76 -13.51 -16.85 7.19
N SER A 77 -13.15 -18.05 6.74
CA SER A 77 -14.09 -19.04 6.21
C SER A 77 -14.99 -19.62 7.30
N SER A 78 -16.11 -20.22 6.89
CA SER A 78 -17.07 -20.86 7.80
C SER A 78 -16.51 -22.08 8.53
N ASP A 79 -15.52 -22.74 7.98
CA ASP A 79 -14.82 -23.91 8.52
C ASP A 79 -13.53 -23.57 9.28
N TRP A 80 -13.36 -22.30 9.68
CA TRP A 80 -12.20 -21.77 10.38
C TRP A 80 -11.74 -22.63 11.57
N ASP A 81 -12.67 -23.09 12.37
CA ASP A 81 -12.33 -23.86 13.58
C ASP A 81 -11.70 -25.21 13.28
N SER A 82 -12.00 -25.80 12.11
CA SER A 82 -11.45 -27.07 11.64
C SER A 82 -10.06 -26.94 11.00
N LEU A 83 -9.62 -25.72 10.67
CA LEU A 83 -8.35 -25.49 10.01
C LEU A 83 -7.17 -25.66 10.98
N SER A 84 -6.06 -26.17 10.44
CA SER A 84 -4.75 -26.12 11.14
C SER A 84 -4.34 -24.67 11.38
N TRP A 85 -3.41 -24.44 12.31
CA TRP A 85 -2.91 -23.08 12.58
C TRP A 85 -2.36 -22.38 11.33
N TYR A 86 -1.67 -23.12 10.44
CA TYR A 86 -1.20 -22.60 9.15
C TYR A 86 -2.37 -22.29 8.23
N GLY A 87 -3.36 -23.16 8.16
CA GLY A 87 -4.60 -22.95 7.40
C GLY A 87 -5.35 -21.70 7.86
N LYS A 88 -5.38 -21.44 9.16
CA LYS A 88 -5.97 -20.22 9.73
C LYS A 88 -5.27 -18.94 9.28
N ILE A 89 -3.95 -18.94 9.26
CA ILE A 89 -3.18 -17.78 8.78
C ILE A 89 -3.45 -17.53 7.30
N THR A 90 -3.35 -18.56 6.48
CA THR A 90 -3.57 -18.43 5.03
C THR A 90 -4.99 -18.02 4.68
N ASP A 91 -5.98 -18.58 5.35
CA ASP A 91 -7.39 -18.23 5.17
C ASP A 91 -7.65 -16.76 5.53
N TYR A 92 -7.15 -16.30 6.68
CA TYR A 92 -7.26 -14.91 7.09
C TYR A 92 -6.60 -13.94 6.10
N LEU A 93 -5.37 -14.22 5.67
CA LEU A 93 -4.67 -13.39 4.68
C LEU A 93 -5.42 -13.35 3.35
N TRP A 94 -5.99 -14.47 2.94
CA TRP A 94 -6.82 -14.57 1.73
C TRP A 94 -8.03 -13.65 1.78
N HIS A 95 -8.72 -13.62 2.92
CA HIS A 95 -9.92 -12.79 3.12
C HIS A 95 -9.62 -11.30 3.15
N ILE A 96 -8.49 -10.89 3.70
CA ILE A 96 -8.15 -9.46 3.81
C ILE A 96 -7.44 -8.90 2.57
N THR A 97 -7.04 -9.73 1.61
CA THR A 97 -6.20 -9.32 0.47
C THR A 97 -6.84 -8.19 -0.34
N LEU A 98 -8.06 -8.35 -0.85
CA LEU A 98 -8.69 -7.33 -1.69
C LEU A 98 -9.00 -6.03 -0.94
N PRO A 99 -9.59 -6.06 0.28
CA PRO A 99 -9.82 -4.85 1.05
C PRO A 99 -8.52 -4.11 1.38
N VAL A 100 -7.48 -4.83 1.79
CA VAL A 100 -6.17 -4.23 2.11
C VAL A 100 -5.54 -3.59 0.89
N LEU A 101 -5.56 -4.27 -0.27
CA LEU A 101 -5.06 -3.70 -1.54
C LEU A 101 -5.77 -2.39 -1.88
N THR A 102 -7.10 -2.35 -1.71
CA THR A 102 -7.89 -1.14 -1.95
C THR A 102 -7.45 0.02 -1.05
N MET A 103 -7.27 -0.25 0.24
CA MET A 103 -6.83 0.77 1.21
C MET A 103 -5.39 1.22 0.98
N VAL A 104 -4.51 0.28 0.62
CA VAL A 104 -3.10 0.57 0.33
C VAL A 104 -2.97 1.51 -0.87
N ILE A 105 -3.68 1.26 -1.95
CA ILE A 105 -3.65 2.14 -3.13
C ILE A 105 -4.13 3.54 -2.78
N GLY A 106 -5.16 3.68 -1.94
CA GLY A 106 -5.66 4.97 -1.51
C GLY A 106 -4.66 5.81 -0.70
N GLY A 107 -3.86 5.18 0.14
CA GLY A 107 -2.91 5.89 1.04
C GLY A 107 -1.47 5.95 0.53
N PHE A 108 -1.09 5.02 -0.33
CA PHE A 108 0.29 4.83 -0.77
C PHE A 108 0.88 6.04 -1.51
N ALA A 109 0.13 6.62 -2.44
CA ALA A 109 0.58 7.72 -3.27
C ALA A 109 0.91 8.96 -2.42
N SER A 110 -0.01 9.33 -1.53
CA SER A 110 0.14 10.51 -0.67
C SER A 110 1.36 10.38 0.25
N LEU A 111 1.53 9.24 0.91
CA LEU A 111 2.66 9.05 1.81
C LEU A 111 4.00 8.97 1.07
N THR A 112 4.03 8.36 -0.11
CA THR A 112 5.24 8.30 -0.94
C THR A 112 5.70 9.70 -1.35
N MET A 113 4.79 10.54 -1.84
CA MET A 113 5.12 11.89 -2.26
C MET A 113 5.44 12.81 -1.07
N LEU A 114 4.71 12.68 0.04
CA LEU A 114 5.03 13.41 1.27
C LEU A 114 6.43 13.06 1.78
N THR A 115 6.78 11.78 1.82
CA THR A 115 8.11 11.32 2.24
C THR A 115 9.19 11.85 1.30
N LYS A 116 8.97 11.76 -0.01
CA LYS A 116 9.91 12.33 -0.99
C LYS A 116 10.18 13.81 -0.73
N ASN A 117 9.12 14.61 -0.64
CA ASN A 117 9.26 16.06 -0.48
C ASN A 117 9.94 16.42 0.83
N SER A 118 9.52 15.81 1.94
CA SER A 118 10.14 16.03 3.25
C SER A 118 11.63 15.67 3.26
N PHE A 119 12.02 14.60 2.58
CA PHE A 119 13.44 14.22 2.45
C PHE A 119 14.24 15.19 1.60
N ILE A 120 13.66 15.68 0.49
CA ILE A 120 14.32 16.70 -0.35
C ILE A 120 14.55 17.97 0.47
N ASP A 121 13.56 18.42 1.19
CA ASP A 121 13.67 19.61 2.04
C ASP A 121 14.75 19.43 3.11
N GLU A 122 14.84 18.27 3.72
CA GLU A 122 15.82 17.97 4.77
C GLU A 122 17.25 17.85 4.22
N ILE A 123 17.44 17.16 3.10
CA ILE A 123 18.76 17.00 2.45
C ILE A 123 19.37 18.35 2.04
N ASN A 124 18.54 19.32 1.70
CA ASN A 124 18.99 20.63 1.23
C ASN A 124 19.23 21.64 2.36
N LYS A 125 19.04 21.28 3.61
CA LYS A 125 19.29 22.18 4.75
C LYS A 125 20.78 22.49 4.93
N PRO A 126 21.13 23.71 5.40
CA PRO A 126 22.52 24.15 5.55
C PRO A 126 23.40 23.25 6.41
N TYR A 127 22.85 22.65 7.47
CA TYR A 127 23.61 21.75 8.35
C TYR A 127 24.07 20.46 7.64
N VAL A 128 23.27 19.96 6.67
CA VAL A 128 23.63 18.79 5.86
C VAL A 128 24.77 19.14 4.91
N LEU A 129 24.73 20.33 4.29
CA LEU A 129 25.79 20.82 3.44
C LEU A 129 27.09 20.99 4.23
N THR A 130 27.00 21.53 5.44
CA THR A 130 28.16 21.68 6.35
C THR A 130 28.75 20.31 6.75
N ALA A 131 27.89 19.33 7.05
CA ALA A 131 28.35 17.97 7.36
C ALA A 131 29.07 17.31 6.19
N LYS A 132 28.56 17.47 4.98
CA LYS A 132 29.20 16.98 3.73
C LYS A 132 30.57 17.65 3.48
N ALA A 133 30.70 18.94 3.76
CA ALA A 133 31.95 19.69 3.60
C ALA A 133 33.04 19.26 4.58
N LYS A 134 32.66 18.74 5.73
CA LYS A 134 33.61 18.22 6.74
C LYS A 134 34.04 16.77 6.52
N GLY A 135 33.45 16.10 5.53
CA GLY A 135 33.66 14.67 5.26
C GLY A 135 32.72 13.85 6.10
#